data_db0754e7d04047a7aca778e42f2377e4
#
_entry.id   db0754e7d04047a7aca778e42f2377e4
#
_cell.length_a   1.000
_cell.length_b   1.000
_cell.length_c   1.000
_cell.angle_alpha   90.00
_cell.angle_beta   90.00
_cell.angle_gamma   90.00
#
_symmetry.space_group_name_H-M   'P 1'
#
loop_
_entity.id
_entity.type
_entity.pdbx_description
1 polymer ?
#
loop_
_entity_poly.entity_id
_entity_poly.type
_entity_poly.pdbx_seq_one_letter_code
_entity_poly.pdbx_strand_id
1 'polypeptide(L)'
;MFNLVYLSPKTAKVILVPTSENTSMDIDRVKSIYSKIGVTLDITWAAPFDITPYLTNGVLETKDVFGDLTDYSPSQQALINAYKATGKVTNDTYYVFITNAKSSTGQGGYMALGGQFGFVFDQTERTLAHELGHGIFKLAHPFKKKQQGNVPSLMDYTSDEALLFADW
;
A
#
# COMPACT_ATOMS: atom_id res chain seq x y z
N MET A 1 -3.71 -34.43 -9.58
CA MET A 1 -2.46 -33.83 -10.10
C MET A 1 -2.10 -32.71 -9.15
N PHE A 2 -0.95 -32.80 -8.45
CA PHE A 2 -0.50 -31.74 -7.55
C PHE A 2 0.35 -30.77 -8.39
N ASN A 3 -0.08 -29.52 -8.51
CA ASN A 3 0.75 -28.47 -9.08
C ASN A 3 1.64 -27.91 -7.97
N LEU A 4 2.93 -28.26 -8.00
CA LEU A 4 3.92 -27.65 -7.14
C LEU A 4 4.31 -26.30 -7.76
N VAL A 5 3.83 -25.19 -7.18
CA VAL A 5 4.27 -23.86 -7.56
C VAL A 5 5.52 -23.53 -6.75
N TYR A 6 6.67 -23.48 -7.41
CA TYR A 6 7.91 -23.01 -6.80
C TYR A 6 7.97 -21.49 -6.93
N LEU A 7 7.79 -20.80 -5.83
CA LEU A 7 8.00 -19.35 -5.75
C LEU A 7 9.46 -19.09 -5.33
N SER A 8 10.20 -18.39 -6.17
CA SER A 8 11.54 -17.92 -5.78
C SER A 8 11.41 -16.95 -4.61
N PRO A 9 12.21 -17.12 -3.52
CA PRO A 9 12.22 -16.16 -2.42
C PRO A 9 12.46 -14.75 -2.93
N LYS A 10 11.61 -13.82 -2.52
CA LYS A 10 11.71 -12.40 -2.90
C LYS A 10 11.85 -11.55 -1.64
N THR A 11 12.80 -10.64 -1.64
CA THR A 11 12.91 -9.60 -0.60
C THR A 11 12.50 -8.26 -1.18
N ALA A 12 11.67 -7.50 -0.45
CA ALA A 12 11.30 -6.15 -0.80
C ALA A 12 11.58 -5.21 0.37
N LYS A 13 12.21 -4.07 0.08
CA LYS A 13 12.48 -3.03 1.08
C LYS A 13 11.31 -2.05 1.10
N VAL A 14 10.82 -1.76 2.28
CA VAL A 14 9.70 -0.86 2.51
C VAL A 14 10.06 0.15 3.58
N ILE A 15 9.85 1.42 3.31
CA ILE A 15 9.99 2.49 4.30
C ILE A 15 8.60 3.06 4.58
N LEU A 16 8.18 2.98 5.84
CA LEU A 16 6.97 3.63 6.31
C LEU A 16 7.29 5.08 6.68
N VAL A 17 6.60 6.01 6.08
CA VAL A 17 6.76 7.45 6.29
C VAL A 17 5.58 7.94 7.13
N PRO A 18 5.74 8.08 8.45
CA PRO A 18 4.67 8.59 9.30
C PRO A 18 4.46 10.08 9.02
N THR A 19 3.22 10.55 9.11
CA THR A 19 2.90 11.98 9.00
C THR A 19 2.74 12.67 10.35
N SER A 20 2.88 11.91 11.45
CA SER A 20 2.92 12.40 12.82
C SER A 20 3.80 11.49 13.68
N GLU A 21 4.31 12.02 14.80
CA GLU A 21 5.23 11.29 15.69
C GLU A 21 4.56 10.13 16.46
N ASN A 22 3.23 10.14 16.58
CA ASN A 22 2.48 9.14 17.35
C ASN A 22 1.94 8.00 16.47
N THR A 23 2.43 7.86 15.24
CA THR A 23 2.00 6.79 14.34
C THR A 23 2.70 5.48 14.70
N SER A 24 1.91 4.43 14.94
CA SER A 24 2.43 3.07 15.19
C SER A 24 1.61 2.04 14.43
N MET A 25 2.22 0.92 14.08
CA MET A 25 1.59 -0.19 13.37
C MET A 25 2.33 -1.49 13.70
N ASP A 26 1.63 -2.61 13.80
CA ASP A 26 2.23 -3.94 13.96
C ASP A 26 2.80 -4.44 12.63
N ILE A 27 4.06 -4.05 12.37
CA ILE A 27 4.76 -4.46 11.13
C ILE A 27 5.03 -5.96 11.06
N ASP A 28 5.09 -6.66 12.19
CA ASP A 28 5.35 -8.12 12.20
C ASP A 28 4.14 -8.88 11.66
N ARG A 29 2.92 -8.37 11.88
CA ARG A 29 1.72 -8.90 11.24
C ARG A 29 1.78 -8.77 9.72
N VAL A 30 2.20 -7.62 9.19
CA VAL A 30 2.35 -7.39 7.75
C VAL A 30 3.41 -8.35 7.16
N LYS A 31 4.56 -8.48 7.81
CA LYS A 31 5.62 -9.42 7.42
C LYS A 31 5.11 -10.87 7.42
N SER A 32 4.30 -11.25 8.42
CA SER A 32 3.72 -12.59 8.53
C SER A 32 2.79 -12.93 7.36
N ILE A 33 1.99 -11.99 6.87
CA ILE A 33 1.12 -12.19 5.71
C ILE A 33 1.94 -12.60 4.50
N TYR A 34 3.01 -11.87 4.21
CA TYR A 34 3.85 -12.10 3.03
C TYR A 34 4.81 -13.29 3.18
N SER A 35 5.25 -13.61 4.40
CA SER A 35 6.12 -14.77 4.64
C SER A 35 5.46 -16.09 4.24
N LYS A 36 4.12 -16.17 4.33
CA LYS A 36 3.34 -17.36 3.92
C LYS A 36 3.50 -17.71 2.44
N ILE A 37 3.88 -16.74 1.62
CA ILE A 37 4.11 -16.91 0.18
C ILE A 37 5.59 -16.77 -0.21
N GLY A 38 6.51 -16.91 0.75
CA GLY A 38 7.96 -16.85 0.50
C GLY A 38 8.51 -15.45 0.25
N VAL A 39 7.78 -14.39 0.60
CA VAL A 39 8.23 -13.00 0.48
C VAL A 39 8.72 -12.49 1.83
N THR A 40 9.93 -11.95 1.85
CA THR A 40 10.49 -11.24 3.01
C THR A 40 10.32 -9.75 2.82
N LEU A 41 9.61 -9.09 3.73
CA LEU A 41 9.52 -7.64 3.77
C LEU A 41 10.53 -7.08 4.78
N ASP A 42 11.47 -6.28 4.29
CA ASP A 42 12.36 -5.47 5.12
C ASP A 42 11.71 -4.11 5.34
N ILE A 43 11.00 -3.98 6.46
CA ILE A 43 10.20 -2.79 6.78
C ILE A 43 10.92 -1.97 7.85
N THR A 44 11.14 -0.69 7.56
CA THR A 44 11.69 0.29 8.50
C THR A 44 10.85 1.57 8.53
N TRP A 45 10.99 2.36 9.59
CA TRP A 45 10.34 3.65 9.74
C TRP A 45 11.28 4.79 9.37
N ALA A 46 10.78 5.77 8.63
CA ALA A 46 11.44 7.05 8.42
C ALA A 46 11.08 8.04 9.55
N ALA A 47 11.79 9.16 9.60
CA ALA A 47 11.34 10.31 10.37
C ALA A 47 10.00 10.85 9.81
N PRO A 48 9.16 11.45 10.66
CA PRO A 48 7.91 12.04 10.22
C PRO A 48 8.09 13.05 9.08
N PHE A 49 7.13 13.06 8.16
CA PHE A 49 7.08 14.01 7.04
C PHE A 49 5.79 14.79 7.06
N ASP A 50 5.87 16.12 7.11
CA ASP A 50 4.70 16.98 7.13
C ASP A 50 4.00 17.01 5.76
N ILE A 51 2.77 16.52 5.73
CA ILE A 51 1.93 16.49 4.53
C ILE A 51 0.87 17.60 4.51
N THR A 52 0.80 18.41 5.57
CA THR A 52 -0.21 19.48 5.71
C THR A 52 -0.32 20.39 4.48
N PRO A 53 0.80 20.77 3.80
CA PRO A 53 0.72 21.63 2.61
C PRO A 53 -0.03 21.00 1.41
N TYR A 54 -0.23 19.67 1.44
CA TYR A 54 -0.88 18.90 0.35
C TYR A 54 -2.33 18.54 0.66
N LEU A 55 -2.83 18.96 1.85
CA LEU A 55 -4.17 18.68 2.31
C LEU A 55 -5.09 19.89 2.09
N THR A 56 -6.33 19.60 1.74
CA THR A 56 -7.42 20.58 1.78
C THR A 56 -8.38 20.22 2.91
N ASN A 57 -8.42 21.03 3.96
CA ASN A 57 -9.25 20.76 5.17
C ASN A 57 -9.02 19.36 5.77
N GLY A 58 -7.75 18.92 5.84
CA GLY A 58 -7.38 17.60 6.39
C GLY A 58 -7.65 16.42 5.45
N VAL A 59 -7.98 16.70 4.18
CA VAL A 59 -8.27 15.69 3.15
C VAL A 59 -7.18 15.73 2.08
N LEU A 60 -6.61 14.56 1.77
CA LEU A 60 -5.76 14.38 0.60
C LEU A 60 -6.64 13.98 -0.59
N GLU A 61 -6.53 14.71 -1.69
CA GLU A 61 -7.12 14.27 -2.94
C GLU A 61 -6.48 12.96 -3.41
N THR A 62 -7.30 11.96 -3.67
CA THR A 62 -6.87 10.61 -4.09
C THR A 62 -7.58 10.18 -5.36
N LYS A 63 -6.95 9.27 -6.11
CA LYS A 63 -7.62 8.61 -7.23
C LYS A 63 -8.64 7.59 -6.72
N ASP A 64 -9.67 7.33 -7.54
CA ASP A 64 -10.66 6.29 -7.26
C ASP A 64 -10.04 4.90 -7.44
N VAL A 65 -10.22 4.04 -6.43
CA VAL A 65 -9.76 2.63 -6.46
C VAL A 65 -10.48 1.76 -7.48
N PHE A 66 -11.63 2.21 -7.98
CA PHE A 66 -12.34 1.54 -9.08
C PHE A 66 -11.85 1.95 -10.47
N GLY A 67 -10.91 2.90 -10.55
CA GLY A 67 -10.17 3.24 -11.76
C GLY A 67 -9.06 2.23 -12.07
N ASP A 68 -8.21 2.61 -13.01
CA ASP A 68 -7.15 1.71 -13.54
C ASP A 68 -5.99 1.48 -12.56
N LEU A 69 -5.96 2.13 -11.38
CA LEU A 69 -4.86 2.09 -10.39
C LEU A 69 -3.48 2.36 -11.03
N THR A 70 -3.42 3.16 -12.09
CA THR A 70 -2.18 3.35 -12.86
C THR A 70 -1.42 4.62 -12.52
N ASP A 71 -2.10 5.60 -11.90
CA ASP A 71 -1.55 6.93 -11.63
C ASP A 71 -1.99 7.49 -10.27
N TYR A 72 -1.43 8.63 -9.90
CA TYR A 72 -1.74 9.35 -8.68
C TYR A 72 -2.53 10.63 -9.01
N SER A 73 -3.32 11.12 -8.04
CA SER A 73 -3.93 12.44 -8.14
C SER A 73 -2.87 13.55 -8.16
N PRO A 74 -3.19 14.77 -8.62
CA PRO A 74 -2.28 15.90 -8.56
C PRO A 74 -1.71 16.15 -7.15
N SER A 75 -2.53 16.05 -6.11
CA SER A 75 -2.10 16.24 -4.72
C SER A 75 -1.17 15.12 -4.23
N GLN A 76 -1.49 13.87 -4.55
CA GLN A 76 -0.61 12.73 -4.28
C GLN A 76 0.74 12.88 -5.00
N GLN A 77 0.72 13.29 -6.28
CA GLN A 77 1.94 13.48 -7.06
C GLN A 77 2.80 14.63 -6.53
N ALA A 78 2.18 15.73 -6.10
CA ALA A 78 2.88 16.86 -5.48
C ALA A 78 3.59 16.43 -4.19
N LEU A 79 2.90 15.65 -3.33
CA LEU A 79 3.47 15.10 -2.11
C LEU A 79 4.63 14.13 -2.40
N ILE A 80 4.46 13.22 -3.35
CA ILE A 80 5.52 12.30 -3.80
C ILE A 80 6.76 13.09 -4.28
N ASN A 81 6.57 14.12 -5.10
CA ASN A 81 7.66 14.93 -5.62
C ASN A 81 8.40 15.68 -4.50
N ALA A 82 7.68 16.21 -3.52
CA ALA A 82 8.27 16.85 -2.36
C ALA A 82 9.10 15.87 -1.51
N TYR A 83 8.58 14.66 -1.29
CA TYR A 83 9.34 13.64 -0.57
C TYR A 83 10.59 13.20 -1.35
N LYS A 84 10.50 13.03 -2.67
CA LYS A 84 11.67 12.77 -3.54
C LYS A 84 12.71 13.87 -3.46
N ALA A 85 12.30 15.12 -3.36
CA ALA A 85 13.20 16.29 -3.24
C ALA A 85 14.03 16.27 -1.95
N THR A 86 13.66 15.48 -0.93
CA THR A 86 14.50 15.28 0.26
C THR A 86 15.81 14.53 -0.01
N GLY A 87 15.96 13.90 -1.17
CA GLY A 87 17.11 13.07 -1.52
C GLY A 87 17.17 11.71 -0.82
N LYS A 88 16.13 11.31 -0.08
CA LYS A 88 16.10 10.07 0.69
C LYS A 88 15.51 8.88 -0.07
N VAL A 89 15.07 9.08 -1.30
CA VAL A 89 14.40 8.06 -2.11
C VAL A 89 15.40 7.29 -2.97
N THR A 90 15.33 5.95 -2.92
CA THR A 90 16.09 5.03 -3.76
C THR A 90 15.16 4.22 -4.64
N ASN A 91 15.63 3.76 -5.80
CA ASN A 91 14.79 3.08 -6.79
C ASN A 91 14.38 1.64 -6.41
N ASP A 92 15.06 1.03 -5.43
CA ASP A 92 14.86 -0.36 -4.99
C ASP A 92 13.98 -0.47 -3.75
N THR A 93 13.39 0.63 -3.31
CA THR A 93 12.66 0.73 -2.04
C THR A 93 11.27 1.29 -2.27
N TYR A 94 10.26 0.72 -1.63
CA TYR A 94 8.88 1.20 -1.62
C TYR A 94 8.66 2.13 -0.41
N TYR A 95 7.86 3.16 -0.60
CA TYR A 95 7.57 4.17 0.42
C TYR A 95 6.09 4.24 0.66
N VAL A 96 5.64 4.12 1.91
CA VAL A 96 4.21 4.21 2.23
C VAL A 96 3.99 5.28 3.29
N PHE A 97 3.22 6.30 2.95
CA PHE A 97 2.79 7.33 3.88
C PHE A 97 1.71 6.78 4.80
N ILE A 98 1.97 6.77 6.10
CA ILE A 98 1.00 6.37 7.12
C ILE A 98 0.44 7.65 7.73
N THR A 99 -0.84 7.90 7.51
CA THR A 99 -1.45 9.19 7.82
C THR A 99 -2.83 9.04 8.45
N ASN A 100 -3.21 10.02 9.26
CA ASN A 100 -4.57 10.20 9.77
C ASN A 100 -5.40 11.20 8.94
N ALA A 101 -4.83 11.74 7.85
CA ALA A 101 -5.61 12.53 6.89
C ALA A 101 -6.71 11.66 6.28
N LYS A 102 -7.77 12.28 5.80
CA LYS A 102 -8.82 11.57 5.08
C LYS A 102 -8.51 11.50 3.59
N SER A 103 -8.88 10.39 2.96
CA SER A 103 -8.92 10.29 1.50
C SER A 103 -10.15 11.02 0.96
N SER A 104 -10.03 11.73 -0.16
CA SER A 104 -11.18 12.39 -0.82
C SER A 104 -12.24 11.40 -1.33
N THR A 105 -11.85 10.15 -1.56
CA THR A 105 -12.73 9.06 -2.02
C THR A 105 -13.19 8.13 -0.89
N GLY A 106 -12.75 8.39 0.36
CA GLY A 106 -13.14 7.61 1.55
C GLY A 106 -12.48 6.24 1.66
N GLN A 107 -11.48 5.93 0.84
CA GLN A 107 -10.75 4.66 0.86
C GLN A 107 -9.73 4.60 2.01
N GLY A 108 -9.43 3.38 2.49
CA GLY A 108 -8.46 3.14 3.56
C GLY A 108 -7.01 3.27 3.12
N GLY A 109 -6.72 3.02 1.84
CA GLY A 109 -5.38 3.14 1.25
C GLY A 109 -5.43 3.38 -0.24
N TYR A 110 -4.26 3.66 -0.82
CA TYR A 110 -4.04 3.75 -2.26
C TYR A 110 -2.58 3.51 -2.61
N MET A 111 -2.33 2.65 -3.57
CA MET A 111 -1.04 2.50 -4.22
C MET A 111 -1.26 2.14 -5.70
N ALA A 112 -0.58 2.82 -6.60
CA ALA A 112 -0.67 2.49 -8.01
C ALA A 112 -0.04 1.13 -8.30
N LEU A 113 -0.56 0.40 -9.30
CA LEU A 113 -0.02 -0.90 -9.71
C LEU A 113 1.44 -0.77 -10.15
N GLY A 114 2.34 -1.43 -9.44
CA GLY A 114 3.78 -1.30 -9.63
C GLY A 114 4.33 0.06 -9.22
N GLY A 115 3.55 0.86 -8.52
CA GLY A 115 3.97 2.15 -7.97
C GLY A 115 4.98 1.98 -6.84
N GLN A 116 5.85 2.96 -6.69
CA GLN A 116 6.85 3.00 -5.62
C GLN A 116 6.31 3.64 -4.34
N PHE A 117 5.22 4.40 -4.42
CA PHE A 117 4.65 5.16 -3.31
C PHE A 117 3.22 4.72 -3.01
N GLY A 118 2.93 4.52 -1.73
CA GLY A 118 1.60 4.19 -1.23
C GLY A 118 1.14 5.14 -0.14
N PHE A 119 -0.15 5.07 0.17
CA PHE A 119 -0.81 5.87 1.19
C PHE A 119 -1.73 4.95 1.99
N VAL A 120 -1.67 5.03 3.31
CA VAL A 120 -2.57 4.32 4.24
C VAL A 120 -3.22 5.35 5.15
N PHE A 121 -4.53 5.47 5.06
CA PHE A 121 -5.35 6.47 5.75
C PHE A 121 -6.01 5.93 7.01
N ASP A 122 -6.33 4.65 7.05
CA ASP A 122 -6.98 3.98 8.18
C ASP A 122 -6.01 3.40 9.20
N GLN A 123 -4.71 3.48 8.91
CA GLN A 123 -3.59 3.02 9.75
C GLN A 123 -3.71 1.54 10.16
N THR A 124 -4.30 0.69 9.31
CA THR A 124 -4.40 -0.74 9.56
C THR A 124 -3.32 -1.53 8.83
N GLU A 125 -2.84 -2.61 9.48
CA GLU A 125 -1.85 -3.53 8.92
C GLU A 125 -2.37 -4.22 7.66
N ARG A 126 -3.67 -4.53 7.65
CA ARG A 126 -4.31 -5.16 6.50
C ARG A 126 -4.29 -4.24 5.28
N THR A 127 -4.63 -2.95 5.46
CA THR A 127 -4.58 -1.97 4.37
C THR A 127 -3.14 -1.80 3.88
N LEU A 128 -2.16 -1.70 4.78
CA LEU A 128 -0.75 -1.65 4.37
C LEU A 128 -0.37 -2.88 3.54
N ALA A 129 -0.74 -4.08 3.98
CA ALA A 129 -0.45 -5.31 3.25
C ALA A 129 -1.13 -5.32 1.86
N HIS A 130 -2.39 -4.88 1.77
CA HIS A 130 -3.14 -4.75 0.53
C HIS A 130 -2.43 -3.79 -0.47
N GLU A 131 -2.08 -2.59 -0.01
CA GLU A 131 -1.40 -1.61 -0.87
C GLU A 131 -0.02 -2.08 -1.35
N LEU A 132 0.74 -2.76 -0.50
CA LEU A 132 2.00 -3.38 -0.91
C LEU A 132 1.79 -4.47 -1.98
N GLY A 133 0.66 -5.16 -1.99
CA GLY A 133 0.26 -6.06 -3.07
C GLY A 133 0.17 -5.35 -4.42
N HIS A 134 -0.46 -4.18 -4.46
CA HIS A 134 -0.51 -3.35 -5.66
C HIS A 134 0.88 -2.88 -6.10
N GLY A 135 1.66 -2.32 -5.19
CA GLY A 135 2.97 -1.73 -5.51
C GLY A 135 4.03 -2.76 -5.88
N ILE A 136 4.27 -3.76 -5.03
CA ILE A 136 5.39 -4.69 -5.17
C ILE A 136 5.12 -5.73 -6.26
N PHE A 137 3.87 -6.23 -6.35
CA PHE A 137 3.52 -7.38 -7.19
C PHE A 137 2.58 -7.04 -8.33
N LYS A 138 2.11 -5.79 -8.42
CA LYS A 138 1.13 -5.35 -9.42
C LYS A 138 -0.20 -6.11 -9.37
N LEU A 139 -0.56 -6.62 -8.19
CA LEU A 139 -1.81 -7.34 -8.01
C LEU A 139 -2.97 -6.37 -8.17
N ALA A 140 -3.91 -6.69 -9.04
CA ALA A 140 -5.17 -5.95 -9.19
C ALA A 140 -6.22 -6.51 -8.20
N HIS A 141 -7.33 -5.79 -8.06
CA HIS A 141 -8.45 -6.33 -7.32
C HIS A 141 -9.04 -7.55 -8.05
N PRO A 142 -9.34 -8.66 -7.34
CA PRO A 142 -9.85 -9.89 -7.97
C PRO A 142 -11.33 -9.80 -8.35
N PHE A 143 -11.97 -8.67 -8.12
CA PHE A 143 -13.40 -8.46 -8.30
C PHE A 143 -13.72 -7.39 -9.34
N LYS A 144 -14.86 -7.53 -9.96
CA LYS A 144 -15.57 -6.41 -10.62
C LYS A 144 -16.39 -5.67 -9.54
N LYS A 145 -16.73 -4.41 -9.77
CA LYS A 145 -17.45 -3.53 -8.81
C LYS A 145 -18.65 -4.20 -8.12
N LYS A 146 -19.36 -5.12 -8.79
CA LYS A 146 -20.51 -5.85 -8.25
C LYS A 146 -20.16 -7.03 -7.34
N GLN A 147 -18.91 -7.42 -7.26
CA GLN A 147 -18.41 -8.60 -6.51
C GLN A 147 -17.50 -8.22 -5.34
N GLN A 148 -17.28 -6.92 -5.15
CA GLN A 148 -16.46 -6.40 -4.06
C GLN A 148 -16.94 -6.93 -2.72
N GLY A 149 -16.01 -7.35 -1.85
CA GLY A 149 -16.30 -7.88 -0.53
C GLY A 149 -16.78 -9.34 -0.52
N ASN A 150 -16.70 -10.06 -1.65
CA ASN A 150 -17.14 -11.44 -1.78
C ASN A 150 -16.02 -12.44 -2.09
N VAL A 151 -14.80 -11.98 -2.32
CA VAL A 151 -13.65 -12.84 -2.59
C VAL A 151 -12.80 -12.95 -1.33
N PRO A 152 -12.54 -14.16 -0.79
CA PRO A 152 -11.72 -14.33 0.41
C PRO A 152 -10.23 -14.14 0.07
N SER A 153 -9.82 -12.91 -0.18
CA SER A 153 -8.47 -12.52 -0.58
C SER A 153 -8.03 -11.23 0.11
N LEU A 154 -6.73 -11.11 0.37
CA LEU A 154 -6.11 -9.85 0.81
C LEU A 154 -6.41 -8.71 -0.18
N MET A 155 -6.49 -9.01 -1.46
CA MET A 155 -6.73 -8.02 -2.53
C MET A 155 -8.21 -7.65 -2.71
N ASP A 156 -9.14 -8.21 -1.93
CA ASP A 156 -10.53 -7.78 -1.83
C ASP A 156 -10.77 -7.03 -0.50
N TYR A 157 -11.90 -6.38 -0.34
CA TYR A 157 -12.32 -5.62 0.87
C TYR A 157 -13.04 -6.51 1.91
N THR A 158 -12.59 -7.77 2.04
CA THR A 158 -12.99 -8.70 3.10
C THR A 158 -12.03 -8.59 4.29
N SER A 159 -12.28 -9.34 5.36
CA SER A 159 -11.33 -9.49 6.48
C SER A 159 -10.20 -10.48 6.20
N ASP A 160 -10.22 -11.15 5.05
CA ASP A 160 -9.22 -12.16 4.69
C ASP A 160 -7.84 -11.54 4.41
N GLU A 161 -6.82 -12.27 4.78
CA GLU A 161 -5.41 -11.89 4.57
C GLU A 161 -4.67 -12.88 3.64
N ALA A 162 -5.41 -13.81 3.02
CA ALA A 162 -4.83 -14.77 2.10
C ALA A 162 -4.50 -14.11 0.77
N LEU A 163 -3.29 -14.35 0.25
CA LEU A 163 -2.93 -14.07 -1.13
C LEU A 163 -3.25 -15.34 -1.94
N LEU A 164 -4.21 -15.25 -2.83
CA LEU A 164 -4.67 -16.36 -3.65
C LEU A 164 -3.83 -16.48 -4.93
N PHE A 165 -3.76 -17.68 -5.48
CA PHE A 165 -3.12 -17.90 -6.79
C PHE A 165 -3.75 -17.04 -7.91
N ALA A 166 -5.03 -16.71 -7.79
CA ALA A 166 -5.74 -15.85 -8.74
C ALA A 166 -5.31 -14.37 -8.64
N ASP A 167 -4.57 -13.98 -7.60
CA ASP A 167 -4.05 -12.62 -7.42
C ASP A 167 -2.74 -12.38 -8.21
N TRP A 168 -2.14 -13.44 -8.81
CA TRP A 168 -0.83 -13.41 -9.50
C TRP A 168 -0.96 -13.35 -11.04
#